data_7c6915e44f5127356c95ffbca8807c23
#
_entry.id   7c6915e44f5127356c95ffbca8807c23
#
_cell.length_a   1.000
_cell.length_b   1.000
_cell.length_c   1.000
_cell.angle_alpha   90.00
_cell.angle_beta   90.00
_cell.angle_gamma   90.00
#
_symmetry.space_group_name_H-M   'P 1'
#
loop_
_entity.id
_entity.type
_entity.pdbx_description
1 polymer ?
#
loop_
_entity_poly.entity_id
_entity_poly.type
_entity_poly.pdbx_seq_one_letter_code
_entity_poly.pdbx_strand_id
1 'polypeptide(L)'
;MKLIIQIPCFNEAKTLPVTLADLPRSVEGFDRVDWLVIDDGSTDNTVDVARSHGVDHIVRHFQNRGLARGFMTGLDACLEHGADVIVNTDADNQYDARDIGKLVLPILEKQAEIVVGARPISQIQHFSPIKKILQKIGSSVVRSFSRTDIPDAPSGFRAISRQAAQQLVVFSDYTYTLETRSEEHTSELQSPDHLVCRLLLEKK
;
A
#
# COMPACT_ATOMS: atom_id res chain seq x y z
N MET A 1 -20.33 0.27 0.14
CA MET A 1 -18.99 0.15 -0.49
C MET A 1 -18.16 -0.85 0.28
N LYS A 2 -17.24 -1.54 -0.40
CA LYS A 2 -16.35 -2.54 0.20
C LYS A 2 -14.90 -2.06 0.17
N LEU A 3 -14.25 -2.04 1.33
CA LEU A 3 -12.82 -1.85 1.48
C LEU A 3 -12.14 -3.21 1.63
N ILE A 4 -11.03 -3.41 0.91
CA ILE A 4 -10.14 -4.55 1.18
C ILE A 4 -8.77 -4.01 1.55
N ILE A 5 -8.24 -4.46 2.69
CA ILE A 5 -6.88 -4.16 3.15
C ILE A 5 -6.01 -5.34 2.77
N GLN A 6 -5.10 -5.13 1.80
CA GLN A 6 -4.14 -6.15 1.36
C GLN A 6 -2.82 -6.02 2.09
N ILE A 7 -2.24 -7.18 2.44
CA ILE A 7 -1.04 -7.29 3.26
C ILE A 7 -0.11 -8.31 2.59
N PRO A 8 0.86 -7.88 1.77
CA PRO A 8 1.89 -8.76 1.26
C PRO A 8 2.78 -9.27 2.40
N CYS A 9 3.03 -10.58 2.43
CA CYS A 9 3.77 -11.25 3.50
C CYS A 9 4.82 -12.20 2.93
N PHE A 10 6.00 -12.21 3.53
CA PHE A 10 7.01 -13.23 3.30
C PHE A 10 7.78 -13.51 4.60
N ASN A 11 7.50 -14.65 5.25
CA ASN A 11 8.06 -15.04 6.54
C ASN A 11 7.78 -14.02 7.67
N GLU A 12 6.50 -13.63 7.81
CA GLU A 12 6.03 -12.61 8.74
C GLU A 12 5.23 -13.18 9.93
N ALA A 13 5.40 -14.47 10.24
CA ALA A 13 4.66 -15.13 11.32
C ALA A 13 4.78 -14.43 12.69
N LYS A 14 5.87 -13.67 12.92
CA LYS A 14 6.12 -12.95 14.19
C LYS A 14 5.48 -11.58 14.24
N THR A 15 5.43 -10.86 13.13
CA THR A 15 5.00 -9.46 13.04
C THR A 15 3.52 -9.34 12.65
N LEU A 16 3.04 -10.24 11.79
CA LEU A 16 1.67 -10.25 11.29
C LEU A 16 0.60 -10.23 12.39
N PRO A 17 0.70 -10.94 13.53
CA PRO A 17 -0.29 -10.87 14.60
C PRO A 17 -0.50 -9.45 15.13
N VAL A 18 0.57 -8.69 15.30
CA VAL A 18 0.51 -7.32 15.81
C VAL A 18 -0.15 -6.40 14.79
N THR A 19 0.22 -6.55 13.52
CA THR A 19 -0.40 -5.80 12.42
C THR A 19 -1.90 -6.07 12.34
N LEU A 20 -2.31 -7.34 12.35
CA LEU A 20 -3.73 -7.72 12.28
C LEU A 20 -4.54 -7.24 13.49
N ALA A 21 -3.93 -7.23 14.68
CA ALA A 21 -4.61 -6.73 15.89
C ALA A 21 -4.90 -5.22 15.82
N ASP A 22 -4.08 -4.46 15.10
CA ASP A 22 -4.25 -3.01 14.95
C ASP A 22 -5.16 -2.63 13.77
N LEU A 23 -5.32 -3.51 12.77
CA LEU A 23 -6.11 -3.20 11.57
C LEU A 23 -7.61 -3.12 11.86
N PRO A 24 -8.32 -2.09 11.32
CA PRO A 24 -9.74 -1.92 11.55
C PRO A 24 -10.57 -2.97 10.81
N ARG A 25 -11.69 -3.37 11.43
CA ARG A 25 -12.78 -4.14 10.82
C ARG A 25 -13.96 -3.26 10.40
N SER A 26 -13.90 -1.97 10.70
CA SER A 26 -14.88 -0.98 10.29
C SER A 26 -14.17 0.33 9.99
N VAL A 27 -14.49 0.94 8.86
CA VAL A 27 -13.98 2.22 8.42
C VAL A 27 -15.17 3.04 7.92
N GLU A 28 -15.27 4.29 8.33
CA GLU A 28 -16.36 5.19 7.92
C GLU A 28 -16.44 5.29 6.38
N GLY A 29 -17.65 5.23 5.84
CA GLY A 29 -17.90 5.24 4.40
C GLY A 29 -17.92 3.85 3.73
N PHE A 30 -17.66 2.77 4.49
CA PHE A 30 -17.70 1.41 3.97
C PHE A 30 -18.67 0.53 4.76
N ASP A 31 -19.46 -0.28 4.04
CA ASP A 31 -20.39 -1.26 4.61
C ASP A 31 -19.65 -2.52 5.07
N ARG A 32 -18.48 -2.77 4.48
CA ARG A 32 -17.66 -3.97 4.75
C ARG A 32 -16.18 -3.67 4.60
N VAL A 33 -15.39 -4.21 5.54
CA VAL A 33 -13.92 -4.19 5.51
C VAL A 33 -13.42 -5.62 5.60
N ASP A 34 -12.75 -6.09 4.55
CA ASP A 34 -12.12 -7.41 4.50
C ASP A 34 -10.58 -7.27 4.56
N TRP A 35 -9.93 -8.26 5.12
CA TRP A 35 -8.48 -8.40 5.09
C TRP A 35 -8.06 -9.47 4.08
N LEU A 36 -7.05 -9.17 3.30
CA LEU A 36 -6.47 -10.08 2.32
C LEU A 36 -4.97 -10.19 2.56
N VAL A 37 -4.48 -11.38 2.85
CA VAL A 37 -3.05 -11.69 2.96
C VAL A 37 -2.56 -12.32 1.67
N ILE A 38 -1.45 -11.81 1.15
CA ILE A 38 -0.73 -12.40 0.02
C ILE A 38 0.56 -13.03 0.57
N ASP A 39 0.56 -14.35 0.70
CA ASP A 39 1.72 -15.11 1.12
C ASP A 39 2.65 -15.38 -0.07
N ASP A 40 3.77 -14.70 -0.11
CA ASP A 40 4.75 -14.82 -1.21
C ASP A 40 5.69 -16.02 -1.02
N GLY A 41 5.11 -17.20 -0.73
CA GLY A 41 5.85 -18.44 -0.60
C GLY A 41 6.61 -18.56 0.72
N SER A 42 6.02 -18.12 1.83
CA SER A 42 6.61 -18.26 3.17
C SER A 42 6.90 -19.72 3.52
N THR A 43 7.98 -19.90 4.25
CA THR A 43 8.44 -21.19 4.78
C THR A 43 8.15 -21.35 6.28
N ASP A 44 7.69 -20.28 6.93
CA ASP A 44 7.25 -20.27 8.32
C ASP A 44 5.72 -20.43 8.46
N ASN A 45 5.19 -20.16 9.64
CA ASN A 45 3.76 -20.31 9.95
C ASN A 45 2.91 -19.08 9.57
N THR A 46 3.36 -18.21 8.65
CA THR A 46 2.66 -16.98 8.26
C THR A 46 1.20 -17.23 7.87
N VAL A 47 0.94 -18.25 7.06
CA VAL A 47 -0.42 -18.58 6.59
C VAL A 47 -1.32 -19.05 7.73
N ASP A 48 -0.81 -19.87 8.65
CA ASP A 48 -1.61 -20.37 9.77
C ASP A 48 -1.90 -19.23 10.76
N VAL A 49 -0.97 -18.32 10.94
CA VAL A 49 -1.17 -17.09 11.72
C VAL A 49 -2.29 -16.25 11.08
N ALA A 50 -2.26 -16.02 9.77
CA ALA A 50 -3.30 -15.27 9.07
C ALA A 50 -4.69 -15.89 9.28
N ARG A 51 -4.80 -17.21 9.13
CA ARG A 51 -6.06 -17.94 9.36
C ARG A 51 -6.57 -17.81 10.79
N SER A 52 -5.68 -17.99 11.77
CA SER A 52 -6.07 -17.95 13.20
C SER A 52 -6.50 -16.55 13.65
N HIS A 53 -6.10 -15.49 12.95
CA HIS A 53 -6.49 -14.10 13.23
C HIS A 53 -7.69 -13.63 12.38
N GLY A 54 -8.37 -14.55 11.68
CA GLY A 54 -9.61 -14.26 10.97
C GLY A 54 -9.42 -13.41 9.72
N VAL A 55 -8.30 -13.59 9.00
CA VAL A 55 -8.11 -13.00 7.66
C VAL A 55 -9.14 -13.59 6.71
N ASP A 56 -9.85 -12.72 5.97
CA ASP A 56 -10.99 -13.13 5.13
C ASP A 56 -10.54 -13.86 3.86
N HIS A 57 -9.42 -13.41 3.28
CA HIS A 57 -8.90 -13.93 2.02
C HIS A 57 -7.39 -14.16 2.11
N ILE A 58 -6.92 -15.32 1.62
CA ILE A 58 -5.50 -15.65 1.57
C ILE A 58 -5.17 -16.14 0.17
N VAL A 59 -4.23 -15.45 -0.47
CA VAL A 59 -3.63 -15.88 -1.74
C VAL A 59 -2.21 -16.34 -1.45
N ARG A 60 -1.81 -17.49 -1.98
CA ARG A 60 -0.48 -18.04 -1.76
C ARG A 60 0.27 -18.29 -3.05
N HIS A 61 1.49 -17.79 -3.13
CA HIS A 61 2.43 -18.17 -4.18
C HIS A 61 3.13 -19.48 -3.80
N PHE A 62 3.42 -20.32 -4.78
CA PHE A 62 4.16 -21.56 -4.56
C PHE A 62 5.62 -21.30 -4.11
N GLN A 63 6.21 -20.20 -4.54
CA GLN A 63 7.55 -19.74 -4.18
C GLN A 63 7.59 -18.22 -4.13
N ASN A 64 8.63 -17.66 -3.52
CA ASN A 64 8.84 -16.21 -3.48
C ASN A 64 8.96 -15.65 -4.91
N ARG A 65 8.11 -14.68 -5.24
CA ARG A 65 8.05 -13.99 -6.54
C ARG A 65 8.42 -12.51 -6.43
N GLY A 66 8.66 -12.05 -5.22
CA GLY A 66 9.01 -10.67 -4.92
C GLY A 66 7.82 -9.75 -4.68
N LEU A 67 8.12 -8.62 -4.02
CA LEU A 67 7.12 -7.67 -3.52
C LEU A 67 6.20 -7.14 -4.62
N ALA A 68 6.74 -6.81 -5.79
CA ALA A 68 5.96 -6.28 -6.90
C ALA A 68 4.90 -7.29 -7.41
N ARG A 69 5.28 -8.55 -7.55
CA ARG A 69 4.35 -9.62 -7.93
C ARG A 69 3.31 -9.88 -6.84
N GLY A 70 3.72 -9.87 -5.57
CA GLY A 70 2.80 -9.97 -4.43
C GLY A 70 1.76 -8.88 -4.45
N PHE A 71 2.19 -7.62 -4.65
CA PHE A 71 1.31 -6.47 -4.74
C PHE A 71 0.28 -6.59 -5.88
N MET A 72 0.72 -6.95 -7.10
CA MET A 72 -0.18 -7.12 -8.24
C MET A 72 -1.17 -8.27 -8.03
N THR A 73 -0.69 -9.42 -7.55
CA THR A 73 -1.56 -10.54 -7.20
C THR A 73 -2.62 -10.14 -6.16
N GLY A 74 -2.23 -9.28 -5.21
CA GLY A 74 -3.15 -8.73 -4.23
C GLY A 74 -4.19 -7.81 -4.83
N LEU A 75 -3.81 -6.92 -5.75
CA LEU A 75 -4.76 -6.05 -6.47
C LEU A 75 -5.77 -6.88 -7.26
N ASP A 76 -5.31 -7.87 -8.03
CA ASP A 76 -6.18 -8.75 -8.81
C ASP A 76 -7.17 -9.48 -7.89
N ALA A 77 -6.70 -10.06 -6.80
CA ALA A 77 -7.55 -10.74 -5.82
C ALA A 77 -8.55 -9.77 -5.14
N CYS A 78 -8.12 -8.54 -4.80
CA CYS A 78 -9.04 -7.53 -4.26
C CYS A 78 -10.15 -7.18 -5.24
N LEU A 79 -9.82 -7.02 -6.53
CA LEU A 79 -10.80 -6.74 -7.59
C LEU A 79 -11.77 -7.92 -7.78
N GLU A 80 -11.29 -9.16 -7.77
CA GLU A 80 -12.11 -10.38 -7.86
C GLU A 80 -13.06 -10.50 -6.66
N HIS A 81 -12.62 -10.13 -5.46
CA HIS A 81 -13.46 -10.10 -4.26
C HIS A 81 -14.34 -8.86 -4.14
N GLY A 82 -14.39 -8.02 -5.16
CA GLY A 82 -15.34 -6.91 -5.27
C GLY A 82 -14.98 -5.68 -4.46
N ALA A 83 -13.68 -5.40 -4.26
CA ALA A 83 -13.25 -4.16 -3.63
C ALA A 83 -13.68 -2.93 -4.43
N ASP A 84 -14.20 -1.91 -3.75
CA ASP A 84 -14.41 -0.56 -4.29
C ASP A 84 -13.17 0.31 -4.04
N VAL A 85 -12.52 0.11 -2.90
CA VAL A 85 -11.24 0.73 -2.52
C VAL A 85 -10.32 -0.34 -1.96
N ILE A 86 -9.04 -0.25 -2.28
CA ILE A 86 -7.99 -1.16 -1.82
C ILE A 86 -6.99 -0.35 -1.00
N VAL A 87 -6.67 -0.79 0.21
CA VAL A 87 -5.56 -0.26 0.99
C VAL A 87 -4.45 -1.29 1.02
N ASN A 88 -3.23 -0.89 0.65
CA ASN A 88 -2.04 -1.70 0.84
C ASN A 88 -1.32 -1.27 2.12
N THR A 89 -0.92 -2.22 2.95
CA THR A 89 -0.09 -2.01 4.13
C THR A 89 0.94 -3.12 4.27
N ASP A 90 2.04 -2.84 4.97
CA ASP A 90 3.09 -3.82 5.22
C ASP A 90 2.77 -4.67 6.47
N ALA A 91 3.32 -5.88 6.55
CA ALA A 91 3.07 -6.83 7.64
C ALA A 91 3.88 -6.54 8.93
N ASP A 92 4.75 -5.51 8.93
CA ASP A 92 5.71 -5.20 10.00
C ASP A 92 5.22 -4.14 11.01
N ASN A 93 3.96 -3.73 10.87
CA ASN A 93 3.29 -2.72 11.73
C ASN A 93 4.00 -1.36 11.81
N GLN A 94 4.71 -0.94 10.74
CA GLN A 94 5.35 0.37 10.69
C GLN A 94 4.39 1.54 10.46
N TYR A 95 3.18 1.26 9.96
CA TYR A 95 2.15 2.25 9.69
C TYR A 95 1.08 2.24 10.79
N ASP A 96 0.54 3.42 11.11
CA ASP A 96 -0.57 3.51 12.05
C ASP A 96 -1.89 3.16 11.35
N ALA A 97 -2.50 2.05 11.74
CA ALA A 97 -3.76 1.59 11.16
C ALA A 97 -4.93 2.59 11.35
N ARG A 98 -4.85 3.49 12.36
CA ARG A 98 -5.83 4.57 12.57
C ARG A 98 -5.86 5.59 11.45
N ASP A 99 -4.78 5.67 10.65
CA ASP A 99 -4.70 6.59 9.51
C ASP A 99 -5.39 6.05 8.26
N ILE A 100 -5.88 4.80 8.26
CA ILE A 100 -6.59 4.24 7.12
C ILE A 100 -7.82 5.08 6.76
N GLY A 101 -8.58 5.57 7.74
CA GLY A 101 -9.71 6.46 7.51
C GLY A 101 -9.32 7.74 6.76
N LYS A 102 -8.20 8.36 7.16
CA LYS A 102 -7.67 9.57 6.49
C LYS A 102 -7.17 9.23 5.09
N LEU A 103 -6.58 8.04 4.91
CA LEU A 103 -6.00 7.60 3.64
C LEU A 103 -7.09 7.38 2.57
N VAL A 104 -8.24 6.85 2.94
CA VAL A 104 -9.33 6.56 2.01
C VAL A 104 -10.26 7.76 1.75
N LEU A 105 -10.27 8.75 2.63
CA LEU A 105 -11.18 9.90 2.56
C LEU A 105 -11.11 10.64 1.21
N PRO A 106 -9.92 10.99 0.64
CA PRO A 106 -9.88 11.68 -0.64
C PRO A 106 -10.45 10.86 -1.81
N ILE A 107 -10.40 9.52 -1.72
CA ILE A 107 -11.01 8.63 -2.73
C ILE A 107 -12.53 8.65 -2.59
N LEU A 108 -13.05 8.58 -1.35
CA LEU A 108 -14.49 8.67 -1.08
C LEU A 108 -15.08 10.00 -1.55
N GLU A 109 -14.32 11.07 -1.39
CA GLU A 109 -14.70 12.43 -1.84
C GLU A 109 -14.44 12.67 -3.33
N LYS A 110 -13.94 11.65 -4.06
CA LYS A 110 -13.59 11.74 -5.50
C LYS A 110 -12.56 12.82 -5.83
N GLN A 111 -11.68 13.11 -4.88
CA GLN A 111 -10.57 14.07 -5.02
C GLN A 111 -9.31 13.40 -5.56
N ALA A 112 -9.18 12.07 -5.41
CA ALA A 112 -8.03 11.31 -5.87
C ALA A 112 -8.43 9.85 -6.18
N GLU A 113 -7.68 9.24 -7.09
CA GLU A 113 -7.79 7.81 -7.40
C GLU A 113 -6.75 6.98 -6.63
N ILE A 114 -5.60 7.59 -6.31
CA ILE A 114 -4.53 6.97 -5.52
C ILE A 114 -4.09 7.96 -4.44
N VAL A 115 -4.00 7.47 -3.20
CA VAL A 115 -3.52 8.25 -2.05
C VAL A 115 -2.33 7.53 -1.42
N VAL A 116 -1.22 8.23 -1.27
CA VAL A 116 0.01 7.69 -0.67
C VAL A 116 0.20 8.26 0.73
N GLY A 117 0.30 7.39 1.72
CA GLY A 117 0.64 7.74 3.08
C GLY A 117 2.13 8.04 3.21
N ALA A 118 2.48 9.30 3.45
CA ALA A 118 3.87 9.72 3.63
C ALA A 118 4.28 9.63 5.10
N ARG A 119 5.43 8.98 5.36
CA ARG A 119 6.02 8.95 6.70
C ARG A 119 6.74 10.28 6.99
N PRO A 120 6.63 10.85 8.21
CA PRO A 120 7.41 12.01 8.61
C PRO A 120 8.89 11.62 8.80
N ILE A 121 9.66 11.60 7.71
CA ILE A 121 11.06 11.13 7.65
C ILE A 121 11.96 11.88 8.65
N SER A 122 11.63 13.13 8.97
CA SER A 122 12.38 13.98 9.92
C SER A 122 12.35 13.45 11.37
N GLN A 123 11.38 12.64 11.74
CA GLN A 123 11.18 12.14 13.11
C GLN A 123 11.72 10.71 13.33
N ILE A 124 12.26 10.04 12.29
CA ILE A 124 12.82 8.69 12.45
C ILE A 124 14.16 8.77 13.19
N GLN A 125 14.16 8.45 14.49
CA GLN A 125 15.32 8.54 15.38
C GLN A 125 16.46 7.56 15.04
N HIS A 126 16.17 6.47 14.29
CA HIS A 126 17.14 5.40 14.00
C HIS A 126 17.91 5.54 12.68
N PHE A 127 17.70 6.60 11.91
CA PHE A 127 18.50 6.82 10.71
C PHE A 127 19.78 7.60 11.03
N SER A 128 20.92 7.05 10.64
CA SER A 128 22.19 7.80 10.68
C SER A 128 22.06 9.05 9.79
N PRO A 129 22.77 10.16 10.11
CA PRO A 129 22.69 11.40 9.34
C PRO A 129 23.01 11.19 7.85
N ILE A 130 23.88 10.24 7.52
CA ILE A 130 24.23 9.87 6.15
C ILE A 130 23.01 9.22 5.41
N LYS A 131 22.27 8.34 6.06
CA LYS A 131 21.05 7.75 5.48
C LYS A 131 19.97 8.79 5.23
N LYS A 132 19.81 9.79 6.13
CA LYS A 132 18.85 10.90 5.95
C LYS A 132 19.23 11.77 4.73
N ILE A 133 20.52 12.01 4.50
CA ILE A 133 21.01 12.79 3.35
C ILE A 133 20.82 12.00 2.05
N LEU A 134 21.18 10.72 2.02
CA LEU A 134 21.02 9.86 0.85
C LEU A 134 19.53 9.70 0.46
N GLN A 135 18.64 9.59 1.43
CA GLN A 135 17.20 9.50 1.19
C GLN A 135 16.63 10.85 0.69
N LYS A 136 17.11 12.00 1.22
CA LYS A 136 16.77 13.33 0.69
C LYS A 136 17.24 13.52 -0.74
N ILE A 137 18.46 13.08 -1.07
CA ILE A 137 19.00 13.14 -2.43
C ILE A 137 18.19 12.23 -3.36
N GLY A 138 17.93 10.98 -2.96
CA GLY A 138 17.09 10.05 -3.74
C GLY A 138 15.69 10.59 -3.99
N SER A 139 15.04 11.14 -2.98
CA SER A 139 13.72 11.77 -3.12
C SER A 139 13.75 13.05 -3.97
N SER A 140 14.88 13.81 -3.96
CA SER A 140 15.05 15.01 -4.77
C SER A 140 15.29 14.67 -6.25
N VAL A 141 16.06 13.61 -6.52
CA VAL A 141 16.26 13.10 -7.89
C VAL A 141 14.94 12.59 -8.46
N VAL A 142 14.20 11.80 -7.71
CA VAL A 142 12.88 11.29 -8.13
C VAL A 142 11.91 12.47 -8.36
N ARG A 143 11.89 13.48 -7.50
CA ARG A 143 11.09 14.71 -7.68
C ARG A 143 11.45 15.47 -8.95
N SER A 144 12.75 15.59 -9.26
CA SER A 144 13.22 16.31 -10.46
C SER A 144 12.83 15.60 -11.75
N PHE A 145 12.81 14.27 -11.77
CA PHE A 145 12.43 13.48 -12.94
C PHE A 145 10.93 13.34 -13.13
N SER A 146 10.13 13.28 -12.06
CA SER A 146 8.71 12.95 -12.12
C SER A 146 7.75 14.14 -11.97
N ARG A 147 8.27 15.37 -11.85
CA ARG A 147 7.50 16.63 -11.66
C ARG A 147 6.42 16.59 -10.56
N THR A 148 6.48 15.65 -9.64
CA THR A 148 5.52 15.51 -8.54
C THR A 148 6.16 15.72 -7.18
N ASP A 149 5.46 16.39 -6.26
CA ASP A 149 5.97 16.79 -4.94
C ASP A 149 5.61 15.76 -3.85
N ILE A 150 6.00 14.47 -4.03
CA ILE A 150 5.78 13.43 -3.03
C ILE A 150 7.08 13.14 -2.27
N PRO A 151 7.17 13.39 -0.96
CA PRO A 151 8.41 13.22 -0.21
C PRO A 151 8.76 11.78 0.15
N ASP A 152 7.79 10.85 0.17
CA ASP A 152 8.00 9.43 0.50
C ASP A 152 7.42 8.52 -0.60
N ALA A 153 8.00 8.61 -1.79
CA ALA A 153 7.61 7.79 -2.94
C ALA A 153 7.72 6.26 -2.67
N PRO A 154 8.67 5.77 -1.86
CA PRO A 154 8.78 4.34 -1.55
C PRO A 154 7.79 3.84 -0.48
N SER A 155 6.85 4.67 0.02
CA SER A 155 5.86 4.19 1.00
C SER A 155 4.97 3.09 0.43
N GLY A 156 4.89 1.95 1.13
CA GLY A 156 3.97 0.86 0.83
C GLY A 156 2.52 1.15 1.23
N PHE A 157 2.29 2.16 2.09
CA PHE A 157 0.98 2.50 2.62
C PHE A 157 0.18 3.36 1.65
N ARG A 158 -0.81 2.77 0.99
CA ARG A 158 -1.55 3.40 -0.10
C ARG A 158 -3.02 3.01 -0.09
N ALA A 159 -3.88 3.95 -0.49
CA ALA A 159 -5.25 3.65 -0.89
C ALA A 159 -5.38 3.82 -2.40
N ILE A 160 -6.12 2.93 -3.03
CA ILE A 160 -6.28 2.85 -4.49
C ILE A 160 -7.76 2.62 -4.78
N SER A 161 -8.37 3.42 -5.64
CA SER A 161 -9.73 3.18 -6.10
C SER A 161 -9.80 1.94 -6.98
N ARG A 162 -10.99 1.35 -7.11
CA ARG A 162 -11.24 0.26 -8.06
C ARG A 162 -10.82 0.62 -9.48
N GLN A 163 -11.13 1.84 -9.92
CA GLN A 163 -10.84 2.30 -11.27
C GLN A 163 -9.32 2.37 -11.51
N ALA A 164 -8.57 2.96 -10.60
CA ALA A 164 -7.12 3.00 -10.69
C ALA A 164 -6.50 1.60 -10.63
N ALA A 165 -6.98 0.73 -9.72
CA ALA A 165 -6.47 -0.64 -9.60
C ALA A 165 -6.62 -1.46 -10.88
N GLN A 166 -7.71 -1.25 -11.65
CA GLN A 166 -7.94 -1.91 -12.93
C GLN A 166 -7.00 -1.45 -14.05
N GLN A 167 -6.40 -0.27 -13.91
CA GLN A 167 -5.51 0.33 -14.90
C GLN A 167 -4.04 0.19 -14.53
N LEU A 168 -3.74 -0.16 -13.28
CA LEU A 168 -2.37 -0.32 -12.81
C LEU A 168 -1.71 -1.56 -13.44
N VAL A 169 -0.60 -1.33 -14.13
CA VAL A 169 0.30 -2.37 -14.62
C VAL A 169 1.68 -2.09 -14.05
N VAL A 170 2.32 -3.08 -13.45
CA VAL A 170 3.67 -2.96 -12.90
C VAL A 170 4.61 -3.81 -13.74
N PHE A 171 5.56 -3.18 -14.40
CA PHE A 171 6.54 -3.84 -15.28
C PHE A 171 7.80 -4.30 -14.53
N SER A 172 8.12 -3.69 -13.38
CA SER A 172 9.29 -4.05 -12.60
C SER A 172 9.06 -5.30 -11.76
N ASP A 173 9.98 -6.23 -11.82
CA ASP A 173 9.97 -7.39 -10.92
C ASP A 173 10.49 -7.05 -9.51
N TYR A 174 11.04 -5.84 -9.32
CA TYR A 174 11.73 -5.47 -8.08
C TYR A 174 10.89 -4.63 -7.13
N THR A 175 10.19 -3.60 -7.61
CA THR A 175 9.35 -2.73 -6.78
C THR A 175 8.22 -2.10 -7.57
N TYR A 176 7.02 -2.07 -6.99
CA TYR A 176 5.86 -1.39 -7.55
C TYR A 176 5.78 0.09 -7.16
N THR A 177 6.49 0.48 -6.10
CA THR A 177 6.30 1.78 -5.44
C THR A 177 6.69 2.98 -6.30
N LEU A 178 7.60 2.81 -7.23
CA LEU A 178 8.04 3.86 -8.15
C LEU A 178 7.28 3.83 -9.47
N GLU A 179 6.88 2.66 -9.95
CA GLU A 179 6.20 2.48 -11.25
C GLU A 179 4.74 2.89 -11.22
N THR A 180 4.00 2.52 -10.18
CA THR A 180 2.60 2.95 -10.00
C THR A 180 2.43 4.47 -10.07
N ARG A 181 3.54 5.20 -10.10
CA ARG A 181 3.65 6.64 -10.20
C ARG A 181 4.06 7.15 -11.58
N SER A 182 4.88 6.40 -12.35
CA SER A 182 5.36 6.86 -13.66
C SER A 182 4.30 6.69 -14.75
N GLU A 183 3.40 5.74 -14.63
CA GLU A 183 2.34 5.49 -15.60
C GLU A 183 1.24 6.56 -15.60
N GLU A 184 1.05 7.26 -14.47
CA GLU A 184 0.13 8.41 -14.41
C GLU A 184 0.52 9.52 -15.41
N HIS A 185 1.78 9.56 -15.86
CA HIS A 185 2.27 10.56 -16.80
C HIS A 185 2.32 10.07 -18.26
N THR A 186 2.14 8.77 -18.51
CA THR A 186 2.23 8.20 -19.86
C THR A 186 0.89 7.79 -20.46
N SER A 187 -0.14 7.59 -19.66
CA SER A 187 -1.50 7.47 -20.18
C SER A 187 -2.07 8.86 -20.40
N GLU A 188 -2.20 9.29 -21.64
CA GLU A 188 -3.07 10.37 -22.07
C GLU A 188 -4.53 10.03 -21.76
N LEU A 189 -4.87 9.94 -20.48
CA LEU A 189 -6.26 10.03 -20.06
C LEU A 189 -6.60 11.50 -20.00
N GLN A 190 -7.36 11.93 -20.99
CA GLN A 190 -7.92 13.27 -21.13
C GLN A 190 -8.84 13.57 -19.94
N SER A 191 -8.23 13.88 -18.80
CA SER A 191 -8.85 14.68 -17.75
C SER A 191 -7.74 15.15 -16.81
N PRO A 192 -7.48 16.46 -16.68
CA PRO A 192 -6.22 16.96 -16.10
C PRO A 192 -6.25 17.08 -14.57
N ASP A 193 -7.22 16.57 -13.85
CA ASP A 193 -7.42 16.91 -12.45
C ASP A 193 -7.32 15.70 -11.52
N HIS A 194 -6.19 15.62 -10.79
CA HIS A 194 -6.04 15.02 -9.45
C HIS A 194 -6.04 13.48 -9.32
N LEU A 195 -5.14 12.78 -10.02
CA LEU A 195 -4.99 11.34 -9.85
C LEU A 195 -4.33 10.90 -8.53
N VAL A 196 -3.46 11.72 -7.94
CA VAL A 196 -2.74 11.36 -6.70
C VAL A 196 -2.85 12.44 -5.64
N CYS A 197 -3.39 12.10 -4.48
CA CYS A 197 -3.38 12.92 -3.29
C CYS A 197 -2.34 12.41 -2.28
N ARG A 198 -1.68 13.32 -1.57
CA ARG A 198 -0.72 13.03 -0.53
C ARG A 198 -1.33 13.26 0.84
N LEU A 199 -1.17 12.29 1.74
CA LEU A 199 -1.46 12.44 3.15
C LEU A 199 -0.17 12.35 3.97
N LEU A 200 0.07 13.32 4.86
CA LEU A 200 1.08 13.22 5.91
C LEU A 200 0.44 12.51 7.10
N LEU A 201 0.99 11.36 7.46
CA LEU A 201 0.49 10.55 8.57
C LEU A 201 1.38 10.73 9.79
N GLU A 202 0.76 10.76 10.97
CA GLU A 202 1.48 10.76 12.24
C GLU A 202 2.05 9.37 12.52
N LYS A 203 3.23 9.30 13.14
CA LYS A 203 3.91 8.05 13.47
C LYS A 203 3.46 7.56 14.84
N LYS A 204 3.26 6.23 14.97
CA LYS A 204 3.23 5.52 16.26
C LYS A 204 4.55 5.61 17.00
#